data_1da79411f9c0ac62a3dda2d4c4b98dd7
#
_entry.id   1da79411f9c0ac62a3dda2d4c4b98dd7
#
_cell.length_a   1.000
_cell.length_b   1.000
_cell.length_c   1.000
_cell.angle_alpha   90.00
_cell.angle_beta   90.00
_cell.angle_gamma   90.00
#
_symmetry.space_group_name_H-M   'P 1'
#
loop_
_entity.id
_entity.type
_entity.pdbx_description
1 polymer ?
#
loop_
_entity_poly.entity_id
_entity_poly.type
_entity_poly.pdbx_seq_one_letter_code
_entity_poly.pdbx_strand_id
1 'polypeptide(L)'
;MENKERTWATLEGNEAVATVAHALSEVIAIYPITPSTPMGELSDAWSATGRANLWGTVPLIVEMQSEGGAAGAIHGALQTGALATTFTASQGLLLMIPNMYKIAGELTPTVFHVAARSLAAQGLSIFGDHADVMATRATGFALLASGRARARSSSTSLNISGSKLGMRSITSTPNCQLASRLSGSSV
;
A
#
# COMPACT_ATOMS: atom_id res chain seq x y z
N MET A 1 9.20 28.73 -7.87
CA MET A 1 8.80 27.60 -6.99
C MET A 1 8.68 28.15 -5.59
N GLU A 2 7.47 28.24 -5.10
CA GLU A 2 7.21 28.71 -3.74
C GLU A 2 7.79 27.68 -2.75
N ASN A 3 8.67 28.16 -1.86
CA ASN A 3 9.29 27.33 -0.84
C ASN A 3 8.23 27.01 0.22
N LYS A 4 7.43 25.96 0.00
CA LYS A 4 6.49 25.50 1.01
C LYS A 4 7.26 25.03 2.22
N GLU A 5 7.11 25.75 3.33
CA GLU A 5 7.68 25.39 4.62
C GLU A 5 7.29 23.94 4.98
N ARG A 6 8.29 23.13 5.30
CA ARG A 6 8.06 21.73 5.68
C ARG A 6 7.49 21.71 7.09
N THR A 7 6.27 21.22 7.23
CA THR A 7 5.64 21.00 8.53
C THR A 7 5.89 19.58 9.01
N TRP A 8 6.16 19.44 10.29
CA TRP A 8 6.27 18.14 10.95
C TRP A 8 4.90 17.74 11.50
N ALA A 9 4.51 16.50 11.26
CA ALA A 9 3.30 15.92 11.81
C ALA A 9 3.60 14.54 12.40
N THR A 10 2.93 14.20 13.49
CA THR A 10 2.91 12.84 14.03
C THR A 10 1.65 12.18 13.51
N LEU A 11 1.80 11.14 12.71
CA LEU A 11 0.70 10.41 12.08
C LEU A 11 0.79 8.93 12.47
N GLU A 12 -0.36 8.27 12.49
CA GLU A 12 -0.43 6.81 12.55
C GLU A 12 0.11 6.23 11.22
N GLY A 13 0.70 5.03 11.26
CA GLY A 13 1.35 4.44 10.09
C GLY A 13 0.41 4.24 8.89
N ASN A 14 -0.83 3.80 9.13
CA ASN A 14 -1.84 3.66 8.07
C ASN A 14 -2.21 5.01 7.45
N GLU A 15 -2.35 6.06 8.26
CA GLU A 15 -2.65 7.41 7.79
C GLU A 15 -1.51 7.97 6.93
N ALA A 16 -0.26 7.77 7.37
CA ALA A 16 0.91 8.20 6.61
C ALA A 16 0.98 7.50 5.23
N VAL A 17 0.72 6.20 5.18
CA VAL A 17 0.69 5.42 3.94
C VAL A 17 -0.48 5.84 3.06
N ALA A 18 -1.69 5.92 3.61
CA ALA A 18 -2.88 6.32 2.87
C ALA A 18 -2.73 7.71 2.25
N THR A 19 -2.11 8.65 2.97
CA THR A 19 -1.85 10.01 2.47
C THR A 19 -1.03 10.00 1.18
N VAL A 20 0.03 9.19 1.13
CA VAL A 20 0.89 9.09 -0.06
C VAL A 20 0.21 8.28 -1.16
N ALA A 21 -0.42 7.16 -0.80
CA ALA A 21 -1.12 6.30 -1.75
C ALA A 21 -2.26 7.03 -2.46
N HIS A 22 -3.10 7.76 -1.72
CA HIS A 22 -4.18 8.56 -2.27
C HIS A 22 -3.65 9.67 -3.20
N ALA A 23 -2.57 10.34 -2.81
CA ALA A 23 -1.99 11.41 -3.62
C ALA A 23 -1.39 10.91 -4.95
N LEU A 24 -0.97 9.64 -5.02
CA LEU A 24 -0.28 9.05 -6.18
C LEU A 24 -1.17 8.15 -7.04
N SER A 25 -2.42 7.89 -6.64
CA SER A 25 -3.28 6.92 -7.32
C SER A 25 -4.46 7.59 -8.00
N GLU A 26 -4.91 6.99 -9.09
CA GLU A 26 -6.15 7.32 -9.80
C GLU A 26 -7.26 6.33 -9.44
N VAL A 27 -6.88 5.09 -9.14
CA VAL A 27 -7.81 4.02 -8.73
C VAL A 27 -7.25 3.33 -7.47
N ILE A 28 -8.12 3.16 -6.48
CA ILE A 28 -7.81 2.41 -5.25
C ILE A 28 -8.88 1.35 -5.08
N ALA A 29 -8.55 0.09 -5.35
CA ALA A 29 -9.47 -1.02 -5.15
C ALA A 29 -9.18 -1.67 -3.79
N ILE A 30 -10.20 -1.81 -2.96
CA ILE A 30 -10.09 -2.27 -1.58
C ILE A 30 -11.01 -3.44 -1.29
N TYR A 31 -10.61 -4.23 -0.32
CA TYR A 31 -11.47 -5.10 0.48
C TYR A 31 -10.94 -5.07 1.91
N PRO A 32 -11.74 -4.54 2.87
CA PRO A 32 -11.24 -4.25 4.22
C PRO A 32 -10.76 -5.49 4.96
N ILE A 33 -9.56 -5.41 5.50
CA ILE A 33 -8.99 -6.45 6.37
C ILE A 33 -8.09 -5.79 7.44
N THR A 34 -8.29 -6.16 8.71
CA THR A 34 -7.48 -5.69 9.83
C THR A 34 -6.03 -6.20 9.70
N PRO A 35 -4.99 -5.35 9.90
CA PRO A 35 -5.03 -3.94 10.35
C PRO A 35 -4.94 -2.90 9.22
N SER A 36 -5.13 -3.26 7.95
CA SER A 36 -5.01 -2.34 6.81
C SER A 36 -6.27 -1.51 6.55
N THR A 37 -7.42 -1.88 7.11
CA THR A 37 -8.71 -1.22 6.93
C THR A 37 -8.66 0.31 7.02
N PRO A 38 -7.98 0.94 8.00
CA PRO A 38 -7.94 2.40 8.10
C PRO A 38 -7.34 3.09 6.87
N MET A 39 -6.45 2.44 6.10
CA MET A 39 -5.92 3.02 4.86
C MET A 39 -7.02 3.19 3.81
N GLY A 40 -7.89 2.19 3.68
CA GLY A 40 -9.04 2.23 2.78
C GLY A 40 -10.08 3.26 3.22
N GLU A 41 -10.46 3.23 4.49
CA GLU A 41 -11.45 4.15 5.07
C GLU A 41 -11.03 5.62 4.92
N LEU A 42 -9.78 5.94 5.21
CA LEU A 42 -9.25 7.29 5.03
C LEU A 42 -9.28 7.72 3.56
N SER A 43 -8.86 6.82 2.65
CA SER A 43 -8.83 7.11 1.23
C SER A 43 -10.24 7.36 0.68
N ASP A 44 -11.22 6.56 1.11
CA ASP A 44 -12.62 6.72 0.73
C ASP A 44 -13.20 8.04 1.25
N ALA A 45 -12.98 8.35 2.53
CA ALA A 45 -13.43 9.61 3.14
C ALA A 45 -12.84 10.83 2.43
N TRP A 46 -11.56 10.78 2.04
CA TRP A 46 -10.92 11.86 1.30
C TRP A 46 -11.46 12.01 -0.12
N SER A 47 -11.72 10.91 -0.82
CA SER A 47 -12.33 10.94 -2.14
C SER A 47 -13.77 11.45 -2.07
N ALA A 48 -14.55 11.03 -1.07
CA ALA A 48 -15.92 11.52 -0.85
C ALA A 48 -15.97 13.04 -0.60
N THR A 49 -14.93 13.60 0.00
CA THR A 49 -14.81 15.07 0.20
C THR A 49 -14.19 15.80 -0.99
N GLY A 50 -13.89 15.10 -2.07
CA GLY A 50 -13.33 15.71 -3.29
C GLY A 50 -11.83 16.01 -3.22
N ARG A 51 -11.08 15.38 -2.30
CA ARG A 51 -9.63 15.56 -2.22
C ARG A 51 -8.96 15.02 -3.48
N ALA A 52 -8.31 15.90 -4.22
CA ALA A 52 -7.59 15.53 -5.44
C ALA A 52 -6.23 14.89 -5.15
N ASN A 53 -5.80 14.04 -6.07
CA ASN A 53 -4.44 13.51 -6.15
C ASN A 53 -3.47 14.54 -6.77
N LEU A 54 -2.21 14.16 -6.98
CA LEU A 54 -1.20 15.04 -7.58
C LEU A 54 -1.48 15.42 -9.04
N TRP A 55 -2.34 14.66 -9.71
CA TRP A 55 -2.72 14.90 -11.10
C TRP A 55 -3.95 15.81 -11.23
N GLY A 56 -4.53 16.23 -10.10
CA GLY A 56 -5.72 17.08 -10.06
C GLY A 56 -7.04 16.33 -10.21
N THR A 57 -7.03 15.01 -10.15
CA THR A 57 -8.23 14.16 -10.19
C THR A 57 -8.53 13.57 -8.82
N VAL A 58 -9.80 13.32 -8.52
CA VAL A 58 -10.18 12.62 -7.30
C VAL A 58 -10.06 11.12 -7.55
N PRO A 59 -9.29 10.38 -6.74
CA PRO A 59 -9.16 8.94 -6.91
C PRO A 59 -10.50 8.21 -6.83
N LEU A 60 -10.70 7.26 -7.73
CA LEU A 60 -11.84 6.36 -7.68
C LEU A 60 -11.56 5.27 -6.64
N ILE A 61 -12.36 5.23 -5.57
CA ILE A 61 -12.32 4.16 -4.59
C ILE A 61 -13.36 3.12 -4.93
N VAL A 62 -12.95 1.85 -5.01
CA VAL A 62 -13.83 0.73 -5.34
C VAL A 62 -13.69 -0.34 -4.26
N GLU A 63 -14.74 -0.58 -3.51
CA GLU A 63 -14.81 -1.71 -2.60
C GLU A 63 -15.29 -2.94 -3.35
N MET A 64 -14.49 -4.00 -3.29
CA MET A 64 -14.73 -5.25 -3.99
C MET A 64 -15.35 -6.29 -3.06
N GLN A 65 -15.66 -7.48 -3.59
CA GLN A 65 -16.26 -8.59 -2.83
C GLN A 65 -15.22 -9.55 -2.23
N SER A 66 -13.95 -9.35 -2.57
CA SER A 66 -12.82 -10.12 -2.04
C SER A 66 -11.50 -9.42 -2.38
N GLU A 67 -10.43 -9.79 -1.69
CA GLU A 67 -9.07 -9.29 -1.98
C GLU A 67 -8.60 -9.73 -3.38
N GLY A 68 -8.93 -10.95 -3.80
CA GLY A 68 -8.67 -11.40 -5.17
C GLY A 68 -9.40 -10.56 -6.21
N GLY A 69 -10.63 -10.13 -5.91
CA GLY A 69 -11.40 -9.19 -6.72
C GLY A 69 -10.74 -7.80 -6.77
N ALA A 70 -10.27 -7.30 -5.61
CA ALA A 70 -9.54 -6.03 -5.56
C ALA A 70 -8.26 -6.08 -6.42
N ALA A 71 -7.48 -7.15 -6.32
CA ALA A 71 -6.30 -7.33 -7.16
C ALA A 71 -6.64 -7.44 -8.65
N GLY A 72 -7.77 -8.07 -8.99
CA GLY A 72 -8.28 -8.13 -10.36
C GLY A 72 -8.68 -6.76 -10.90
N ALA A 73 -9.34 -5.94 -10.07
CA ALA A 73 -9.71 -4.56 -10.43
C ALA A 73 -8.46 -3.69 -10.65
N ILE A 74 -7.45 -3.81 -9.76
CA ILE A 74 -6.14 -3.16 -9.95
C ILE A 74 -5.51 -3.59 -11.27
N HIS A 75 -5.45 -4.90 -11.54
CA HIS A 75 -4.90 -5.40 -12.79
C HIS A 75 -5.62 -4.80 -14.01
N GLY A 76 -6.96 -4.74 -13.99
CA GLY A 76 -7.74 -4.12 -15.06
C GLY A 76 -7.45 -2.62 -15.23
N ALA A 77 -7.37 -1.87 -14.14
CA ALA A 77 -7.01 -0.44 -14.18
C ALA A 77 -5.61 -0.21 -14.76
N LEU A 78 -4.64 -1.04 -14.38
CA LEU A 78 -3.27 -0.97 -14.92
C LEU A 78 -3.21 -1.18 -16.44
N GLN A 79 -4.11 -2.01 -17.01
CA GLN A 79 -4.17 -2.23 -18.46
C GLN A 79 -4.59 -0.97 -19.23
N THR A 80 -5.29 -0.06 -18.58
CA THR A 80 -5.67 1.24 -19.18
C THR A 80 -4.61 2.31 -18.98
N GLY A 81 -3.52 1.99 -18.27
CA GLY A 81 -2.45 2.94 -17.94
C GLY A 81 -2.72 3.77 -16.67
N ALA A 82 -3.81 3.50 -15.95
CA ALA A 82 -4.11 4.20 -14.71
C ALA A 82 -3.14 3.82 -13.59
N LEU A 83 -2.79 4.77 -12.74
CA LEU A 83 -2.05 4.52 -11.51
C LEU A 83 -3.01 3.96 -10.46
N ALA A 84 -2.79 2.70 -10.09
CA ALA A 84 -3.70 1.97 -9.22
C ALA A 84 -2.98 1.33 -8.05
N THR A 85 -3.66 1.25 -6.89
CA THR A 85 -3.12 0.68 -5.66
C THR A 85 -4.20 -0.05 -4.85
N THR A 86 -3.75 -0.86 -3.88
CA THR A 86 -4.63 -1.54 -2.92
C THR A 86 -4.00 -1.59 -1.53
N PHE A 87 -4.83 -1.83 -0.53
CA PHE A 87 -4.45 -2.01 0.87
C PHE A 87 -4.90 -3.39 1.34
N THR A 88 -4.02 -4.13 1.99
CA THR A 88 -4.34 -5.50 2.42
C THR A 88 -3.47 -5.96 3.59
N ALA A 89 -3.73 -7.18 4.06
CA ALA A 89 -2.98 -7.85 5.12
C ALA A 89 -3.19 -9.36 5.04
N SER A 90 -2.28 -10.14 5.63
CA SER A 90 -2.47 -11.55 5.95
C SER A 90 -3.02 -12.40 4.79
N GLN A 91 -4.11 -13.15 5.04
CA GLN A 91 -4.74 -14.01 4.03
C GLN A 91 -5.24 -13.21 2.81
N GLY A 92 -5.61 -11.94 2.99
CA GLY A 92 -5.99 -11.08 1.89
C GLY A 92 -4.87 -10.91 0.86
N LEU A 93 -3.64 -10.72 1.32
CA LEU A 93 -2.48 -10.68 0.43
C LEU A 93 -2.27 -12.02 -0.30
N LEU A 94 -2.50 -13.15 0.37
CA LEU A 94 -2.38 -14.45 -0.27
C LEU A 94 -3.41 -14.66 -1.40
N LEU A 95 -4.62 -14.16 -1.23
CA LEU A 95 -5.66 -14.20 -2.25
C LEU A 95 -5.32 -13.33 -3.48
N MET A 96 -4.42 -12.38 -3.34
CA MET A 96 -3.94 -11.53 -4.43
C MET A 96 -2.80 -12.16 -5.25
N ILE A 97 -2.13 -13.20 -4.76
CA ILE A 97 -0.94 -13.80 -5.37
C ILE A 97 -1.12 -14.13 -6.85
N PRO A 98 -2.21 -14.75 -7.32
CA PRO A 98 -2.39 -15.04 -8.75
C PRO A 98 -2.31 -13.80 -9.63
N ASN A 99 -2.96 -12.70 -9.20
CA ASN A 99 -2.90 -11.43 -9.92
C ASN A 99 -1.52 -10.76 -9.81
N MET A 100 -0.83 -10.92 -8.67
CA MET A 100 0.53 -10.39 -8.50
C MET A 100 1.49 -11.01 -9.53
N TYR A 101 1.46 -12.33 -9.73
CA TYR A 101 2.26 -12.98 -10.79
C TYR A 101 1.98 -12.39 -12.17
N LYS A 102 0.71 -12.15 -12.47
CA LYS A 102 0.29 -11.61 -13.76
C LYS A 102 0.78 -10.17 -13.94
N ILE A 103 0.53 -9.32 -12.97
CA ILE A 103 0.97 -7.91 -12.97
C ILE A 103 2.50 -7.82 -13.09
N ALA A 104 3.23 -8.63 -12.33
CA ALA A 104 4.68 -8.67 -12.39
C ALA A 104 5.21 -9.14 -13.75
N GLY A 105 4.58 -10.15 -14.35
CA GLY A 105 4.91 -10.65 -15.68
C GLY A 105 4.66 -9.64 -16.80
N GLU A 106 3.66 -8.81 -16.64
CA GLU A 106 3.29 -7.75 -17.58
C GLU A 106 4.09 -6.45 -17.35
N LEU A 107 4.85 -6.36 -16.26
CA LEU A 107 5.68 -5.21 -15.89
C LEU A 107 4.88 -3.90 -15.72
N THR A 108 3.61 -3.99 -15.39
CA THR A 108 2.77 -2.82 -15.11
C THR A 108 3.08 -2.25 -13.72
N PRO A 109 3.24 -0.92 -13.58
CA PRO A 109 3.67 -0.31 -12.32
C PRO A 109 2.49 -0.21 -11.34
N THR A 110 2.64 -0.81 -10.17
CA THR A 110 1.67 -0.69 -9.07
C THR A 110 2.35 -0.83 -7.73
N VAL A 111 1.66 -0.42 -6.69
CA VAL A 111 2.08 -0.58 -5.30
C VAL A 111 0.95 -1.25 -4.52
N PHE A 112 1.27 -2.35 -3.84
CA PHE A 112 0.39 -2.98 -2.87
C PHE A 112 0.88 -2.59 -1.48
N HIS A 113 0.03 -1.94 -0.71
CA HIS A 113 0.34 -1.53 0.66
C HIS A 113 -0.16 -2.58 1.63
N VAL A 114 0.76 -3.15 2.39
CA VAL A 114 0.45 -4.26 3.29
C VAL A 114 0.71 -3.86 4.73
N ALA A 115 -0.33 -3.88 5.55
CA ALA A 115 -0.17 -3.87 7.00
C ALA A 115 0.13 -5.31 7.44
N ALA A 116 1.41 -5.70 7.40
CA ALA A 116 1.83 -7.09 7.52
C ALA A 116 1.43 -7.72 8.85
N ARG A 117 0.80 -8.88 8.76
CA ARG A 117 0.18 -9.61 9.85
C ARG A 117 0.47 -11.09 9.75
N SER A 118 0.48 -11.80 10.87
CA SER A 118 0.60 -13.25 10.89
C SER A 118 -0.49 -13.93 10.07
N LEU A 119 -0.13 -15.06 9.47
CA LEU A 119 -1.11 -15.96 8.84
C LEU A 119 -1.83 -16.77 9.91
N ALA A 120 -3.14 -16.88 9.82
CA ALA A 120 -3.97 -17.61 10.76
C ALA A 120 -3.86 -19.13 10.51
N ALA A 121 -2.71 -19.73 10.85
CA ALA A 121 -2.50 -21.17 10.71
C ALA A 121 -3.08 -21.97 11.87
N GLN A 122 -3.10 -21.39 13.07
CA GLN A 122 -3.50 -22.09 14.31
C GLN A 122 -4.54 -21.30 15.12
N GLY A 123 -5.07 -20.25 14.56
CA GLY A 123 -6.04 -19.36 15.17
C GLY A 123 -5.93 -17.95 14.62
N LEU A 124 -6.92 -17.11 14.93
CA LEU A 124 -6.91 -15.73 14.51
C LEU A 124 -5.84 -14.95 15.26
N SER A 125 -4.92 -14.34 14.52
CA SER A 125 -3.94 -13.39 15.06
C SER A 125 -3.97 -12.10 14.26
N ILE A 126 -4.02 -10.96 14.97
CA ILE A 126 -3.98 -9.62 14.40
C ILE A 126 -2.63 -8.93 14.62
N PHE A 127 -1.69 -9.62 15.26
CA PHE A 127 -0.38 -9.06 15.56
C PHE A 127 0.50 -8.97 14.31
N GLY A 128 1.34 -7.94 14.28
CA GLY A 128 2.30 -7.73 13.22
C GLY A 128 3.27 -8.90 13.09
N ASP A 129 3.43 -9.38 11.87
CA ASP A 129 4.34 -10.45 11.47
C ASP A 129 4.69 -10.25 9.99
N HIS A 130 5.69 -10.96 9.52
CA HIS A 130 6.15 -10.92 8.12
C HIS A 130 5.74 -12.15 7.31
N ALA A 131 5.00 -13.09 7.89
CA ALA A 131 4.67 -14.38 7.25
C ALA A 131 3.87 -14.20 5.94
N ASP A 132 2.91 -13.26 5.91
CA ASP A 132 2.12 -12.93 4.74
C ASP A 132 2.97 -12.37 3.60
N VAL A 133 3.83 -11.42 3.91
CA VAL A 133 4.75 -10.80 2.94
C VAL A 133 5.75 -11.83 2.41
N MET A 134 6.31 -12.66 3.28
CA MET A 134 7.26 -13.70 2.87
C MET A 134 6.63 -14.74 1.95
N ALA A 135 5.33 -14.98 2.07
CA ALA A 135 4.61 -15.86 1.16
C ALA A 135 4.54 -15.32 -0.27
N THR A 136 4.66 -14.00 -0.47
CA THR A 136 4.60 -13.36 -1.80
C THR A 136 5.97 -13.17 -2.47
N ARG A 137 7.06 -13.55 -1.81
CA ARG A 137 8.44 -13.31 -2.30
C ARG A 137 8.73 -13.87 -3.70
N ALA A 138 7.99 -14.88 -4.13
CA ALA A 138 8.18 -15.54 -5.41
C ALA A 138 7.36 -14.91 -6.57
N THR A 139 6.49 -13.93 -6.27
CA THR A 139 5.56 -13.36 -7.28
C THR A 139 6.22 -12.45 -8.30
N GLY A 140 7.48 -12.06 -8.11
CA GLY A 140 8.18 -11.10 -8.95
C GLY A 140 8.02 -9.64 -8.48
N PHE A 141 7.22 -9.39 -7.47
CA PHE A 141 7.16 -8.07 -6.84
C PHE A 141 8.40 -7.80 -6.00
N ALA A 142 8.91 -6.58 -6.06
CA ALA A 142 9.93 -6.12 -5.14
C ALA A 142 9.33 -5.89 -3.75
N LEU A 143 10.01 -6.37 -2.70
CA LEU A 143 9.57 -6.24 -1.31
C LEU A 143 10.41 -5.17 -0.61
N LEU A 144 9.77 -4.15 -0.06
CA LEU A 144 10.43 -3.15 0.76
C LEU A 144 9.76 -3.06 2.13
N ALA A 145 10.52 -3.34 3.17
CA ALA A 145 10.06 -3.24 4.54
C ALA A 145 10.57 -1.96 5.19
N SER A 146 9.70 -1.22 5.86
CA SER A 146 10.11 -0.17 6.77
C SER A 146 9.57 -0.45 8.17
N GLY A 147 10.47 -0.53 9.14
CA GLY A 147 10.14 -0.65 10.55
C GLY A 147 11.14 0.17 11.34
N ARG A 148 10.68 0.95 12.30
CA ARG A 148 11.53 1.65 13.23
C ARG A 148 11.21 1.19 14.64
N ALA A 149 12.22 0.73 15.35
CA ALA A 149 12.13 0.08 16.66
C ALA A 149 11.61 0.97 17.81
N ARG A 150 10.87 2.04 17.56
CA ARG A 150 10.55 3.01 18.62
C ARG A 150 9.12 3.58 18.62
N ALA A 151 8.16 3.00 17.97
CA ALA A 151 6.77 3.44 18.09
C ALA A 151 5.85 2.30 18.50
N ARG A 152 4.95 2.58 19.42
CA ARG A 152 3.91 1.67 19.91
C ARG A 152 2.68 1.73 18.99
N SER A 153 2.82 1.43 17.74
CA SER A 153 1.67 1.33 16.83
C SER A 153 1.84 0.15 15.90
N SER A 154 0.77 -0.55 15.72
CA SER A 154 0.68 -1.89 15.15
C SER A 154 0.43 -1.91 13.64
N SER A 155 0.96 -0.98 12.89
CA SER A 155 0.78 -1.00 11.44
C SER A 155 2.10 -1.22 10.70
N THR A 156 2.09 -2.22 9.86
CA THR A 156 3.17 -2.53 8.94
C THR A 156 2.66 -2.34 7.54
N SER A 157 3.29 -1.54 6.71
CA SER A 157 2.89 -1.47 5.30
C SER A 157 3.99 -1.92 4.37
N LEU A 158 3.60 -2.74 3.40
CA LEU A 158 4.43 -3.25 2.34
C LEU A 158 4.06 -2.54 1.04
N ASN A 159 5.02 -1.90 0.42
CA ASN A 159 4.91 -1.40 -0.93
C ASN A 159 5.55 -2.40 -1.88
N ILE A 160 4.80 -2.92 -2.83
CA ILE A 160 5.29 -3.87 -3.81
C ILE A 160 5.14 -3.27 -5.20
N SER A 161 6.24 -3.09 -5.89
CA SER A 161 6.26 -2.49 -7.23
C SER A 161 6.96 -3.42 -8.21
N GLY A 162 6.34 -3.67 -9.35
CA GLY A 162 6.95 -4.44 -10.44
C GLY A 162 7.41 -3.51 -11.57
N SER A 163 8.69 -3.30 -11.73
CA SER A 163 9.28 -2.80 -12.97
C SER A 163 10.79 -3.02 -13.03
N LYS A 164 11.36 -3.10 -14.25
CA LYS A 164 12.81 -3.18 -14.49
C LYS A 164 13.58 -1.92 -14.09
N LEU A 165 12.93 -0.84 -13.74
CA LEU A 165 13.55 0.36 -13.19
C LEU A 165 13.46 0.30 -11.68
N GLY A 166 14.46 -0.27 -11.03
CA GLY A 166 14.90 -0.08 -9.65
C GLY A 166 13.94 0.46 -8.62
N MET A 167 12.66 0.15 -8.71
CA MET A 167 11.68 0.55 -7.70
C MET A 167 11.77 -0.34 -6.48
N ARG A 168 11.84 0.29 -5.35
CA ARG A 168 12.03 -0.32 -4.05
C ARG A 168 10.70 -0.39 -3.32
N SER A 169 10.40 -1.50 -2.76
CA SER A 169 9.20 -1.77 -1.96
C SER A 169 9.44 -1.50 -0.46
N ILE A 170 8.45 -1.06 0.29
CA ILE A 170 8.62 -0.73 1.70
C ILE A 170 7.66 -1.53 2.57
N THR A 171 8.17 -2.38 3.46
CA THR A 171 7.42 -2.93 4.59
C THR A 171 7.77 -2.21 5.87
N SER A 172 6.82 -1.91 6.72
CA SER A 172 7.09 -1.47 8.09
C SER A 172 6.61 -2.51 9.10
N THR A 173 7.46 -2.91 10.00
CA THR A 173 7.06 -3.67 11.19
C THR A 173 6.42 -2.75 12.23
N PRO A 174 5.58 -3.27 13.13
CA PRO A 174 4.88 -2.43 14.10
C PRO A 174 5.89 -1.68 14.98
N ASN A 175 5.96 -0.40 14.79
CA ASN A 175 6.71 0.60 15.58
C ASN A 175 7.44 1.64 14.71
N CYS A 176 6.76 2.35 13.80
CA CYS A 176 7.43 3.36 12.99
C CYS A 176 6.89 4.78 13.22
N GLN A 177 7.77 5.67 13.65
CA GLN A 177 7.67 7.10 13.38
C GLN A 177 8.40 7.37 12.05
N LEU A 178 7.68 7.79 11.05
CA LEU A 178 8.25 8.15 9.75
C LEU A 178 8.79 9.58 9.84
N ALA A 179 10.10 9.74 9.98
CA ALA A 179 10.76 10.98 9.62
C ALA A 179 11.14 10.88 8.14
N SER A 180 10.30 11.40 7.24
CA SER A 180 10.65 11.49 5.82
C SER A 180 11.70 12.58 5.61
N ARG A 181 12.96 12.20 5.54
CA ARG A 181 13.96 13.03 4.87
C ARG A 181 13.86 12.75 3.37
N LEU A 182 13.15 13.58 2.66
CA LEU A 182 13.38 13.78 1.24
C LEU A 182 14.53 14.78 1.13
N SER A 183 15.76 14.28 1.19
CA SER A 183 16.91 15.04 0.74
C SER A 183 16.91 15.02 -0.78
N GLY A 184 16.65 16.17 -1.40
CA GLY A 184 16.99 16.37 -2.77
C GLY A 184 18.49 16.18 -3.00
N SER A 185 18.86 15.38 -3.96
CA SER A 185 20.13 15.51 -4.65
C SER A 185 19.81 15.60 -6.14
N SER A 186 20.07 16.81 -6.63
CA SER A 186 20.31 17.07 -8.04
C SER A 186 21.51 16.27 -8.54
N VAL A 187 21.38 15.51 -9.58
CA VAL A 187 22.19 15.51 -10.81
C VAL A 187 21.37 14.87 -11.91
#